data_cb9a38d1df924fed1e0ebdd105aabf9a
#
_entry.id   cb9a38d1df924fed1e0ebdd105aabf9a
#
_cell.length_a   1.000
_cell.length_b   1.000
_cell.length_c   1.000
_cell.angle_alpha   90.00
_cell.angle_beta   90.00
_cell.angle_gamma   90.00
#
_symmetry.space_group_name_H-M   'P 1'
#
loop_
_entity.id
_entity.type
_entity.pdbx_description
1 polymer ?
#
loop_
_entity_poly.entity_id
_entity_poly.type
_entity_poly.pdbx_seq_one_letter_code
_entity_poly.pdbx_strand_id
1 'polypeptide(L)'
;MHYEMKIPLRSVVTMHGRNMAGARSLWRANGMKDEQFGKPVIAIVNSFSQFVPGHVHLHETGQYIKKIIEEEGCFAAEFNTIAIDDGIAMGHEGMLYSLPSRELIADSVEYMVNAHRADAMICISNCDKITPGMLMAAMRLNIPAVFVSGGPMEAGVLASQHYDLIDAMVMAADPSVTDEMLAEVEKIACPTCGCCSGMFTANSMNCLTEALGFAMPGNGTLVSTHSNRLLLIENAARLIVHNAFRYYGEGDTSVLPRSIGSRPAFLNAMALDLAMGGSTNTVLHLLAVAREAQVDFTMKDVDHLSRQVPTLCKVAPSSHFHVEDVNRAGGVISIMAELTGIHVLDETVKRXXXMGLHWGKPYDGSAC
;
A
#
# COMPACT_ATOMS: atom_id res chain seq x y z
N MET A 1 12.37 5.36 -30.65
CA MET A 1 12.11 3.93 -30.87
C MET A 1 10.60 3.69 -30.80
N HIS A 2 9.99 3.12 -31.87
CA HIS A 2 8.62 2.63 -31.78
C HIS A 2 8.65 1.28 -31.08
N TYR A 3 8.25 1.21 -29.84
CA TYR A 3 8.05 -0.08 -29.15
C TYR A 3 6.85 -0.76 -29.76
N GLU A 4 7.08 -1.89 -30.42
CA GLU A 4 5.99 -2.71 -30.91
C GLU A 4 5.39 -3.46 -29.71
N MET A 5 4.19 -3.07 -29.31
CA MET A 5 3.51 -3.68 -28.16
C MET A 5 2.92 -5.05 -28.57
N LYS A 6 3.28 -6.12 -27.84
CA LYS A 6 2.70 -7.45 -28.05
C LYS A 6 1.23 -7.48 -27.64
N ILE A 7 0.90 -6.74 -26.58
CA ILE A 7 -0.47 -6.62 -26.09
C ILE A 7 -0.89 -5.18 -26.35
N PRO A 8 -2.05 -4.93 -26.99
CA PRO A 8 -2.50 -3.56 -27.22
C PRO A 8 -2.72 -2.81 -25.92
N LEU A 9 -2.22 -1.57 -25.84
CA LEU A 9 -2.49 -0.69 -24.70
C LEU A 9 -4.01 -0.47 -24.58
N ARG A 10 -4.53 -0.39 -23.38
CA ARG A 10 -5.92 -0.05 -23.11
C ARG A 10 -6.21 1.38 -23.59
N SER A 11 -5.24 2.28 -23.37
CA SER A 11 -5.33 3.71 -23.71
C SER A 11 -5.40 3.96 -25.22
N VAL A 12 -5.01 3.00 -26.06
CA VAL A 12 -4.98 3.17 -27.51
C VAL A 12 -6.32 3.64 -28.07
N VAL A 13 -7.43 3.24 -27.45
CA VAL A 13 -8.78 3.60 -27.91
C VAL A 13 -9.07 5.10 -27.77
N THR A 14 -8.31 5.82 -26.95
CA THR A 14 -8.45 7.27 -26.78
C THR A 14 -7.40 8.05 -27.58
N MET A 15 -6.42 7.36 -28.16
CA MET A 15 -5.24 7.99 -28.78
C MET A 15 -5.20 7.89 -30.30
N HIS A 16 -5.87 6.89 -30.89
CA HIS A 16 -5.74 6.61 -32.32
C HIS A 16 -7.06 6.87 -33.07
N GLY A 17 -6.91 7.13 -34.36
CA GLY A 17 -8.04 7.34 -35.25
C GLY A 17 -8.50 8.80 -35.31
N ARG A 18 -9.04 9.18 -36.48
CA ARG A 18 -9.50 10.55 -36.74
C ARG A 18 -10.61 10.98 -35.77
N ASN A 19 -11.48 10.05 -35.41
CA ASN A 19 -12.63 10.28 -34.52
C ASN A 19 -12.21 10.54 -33.05
N MET A 20 -10.96 10.21 -32.68
CA MET A 20 -10.43 10.45 -31.32
C MET A 20 -9.66 11.78 -31.20
N ALA A 21 -9.82 12.69 -32.17
CA ALA A 21 -9.17 14.00 -32.12
C ALA A 21 -9.55 14.79 -30.84
N GLY A 22 -10.84 14.72 -30.45
CA GLY A 22 -11.31 15.37 -29.22
C GLY A 22 -10.64 14.83 -27.97
N ALA A 23 -10.54 13.50 -27.86
CA ALA A 23 -9.87 12.87 -26.71
C ALA A 23 -8.40 13.28 -26.66
N ARG A 24 -7.71 13.27 -27.80
CA ARG A 24 -6.30 13.70 -27.86
C ARG A 24 -6.12 15.17 -27.47
N SER A 25 -7.08 16.02 -27.84
CA SER A 25 -7.04 17.44 -27.43
C SER A 25 -7.13 17.58 -25.92
N LEU A 26 -7.99 16.78 -25.28
CA LEU A 26 -8.12 16.77 -23.82
C LEU A 26 -6.86 16.20 -23.14
N TRP A 27 -6.26 15.14 -23.68
CA TRP A 27 -5.00 14.63 -23.18
C TRP A 27 -3.90 15.70 -23.22
N ARG A 28 -3.82 16.46 -24.34
CA ARG A 28 -2.86 17.58 -24.47
C ARG A 28 -3.16 18.69 -23.44
N ALA A 29 -4.43 19.00 -23.23
CA ALA A 29 -4.81 20.01 -22.24
C ALA A 29 -4.39 19.58 -20.82
N ASN A 30 -4.34 18.25 -20.56
CA ASN A 30 -3.86 17.70 -19.30
C ASN A 30 -2.32 17.58 -19.25
N GLY A 31 -1.61 18.04 -20.31
CA GLY A 31 -0.15 18.08 -20.33
C GLY A 31 0.55 16.93 -21.05
N MET A 32 -0.21 16.01 -21.69
CA MET A 32 0.41 14.91 -22.45
C MET A 32 1.16 15.46 -23.65
N LYS A 33 2.44 15.10 -23.76
CA LYS A 33 3.33 15.53 -24.84
C LYS A 33 3.26 14.56 -26.02
N ASP A 34 3.68 15.03 -27.21
CA ASP A 34 3.62 14.23 -28.43
C ASP A 34 4.37 12.90 -28.32
N GLU A 35 5.52 12.90 -27.67
CA GLU A 35 6.35 11.71 -27.50
C GLU A 35 5.77 10.69 -26.50
N GLN A 36 4.71 11.05 -25.77
CA GLN A 36 4.03 10.14 -24.83
C GLN A 36 2.87 9.39 -25.47
N PHE A 37 2.35 9.88 -26.61
CA PHE A 37 1.29 9.17 -27.32
C PHE A 37 1.80 7.80 -27.81
N GLY A 38 1.02 6.76 -27.52
CA GLY A 38 1.38 5.39 -27.89
C GLY A 38 2.22 4.67 -26.84
N LYS A 39 2.49 5.32 -25.70
CA LYS A 39 3.13 4.69 -24.54
C LYS A 39 2.07 4.48 -23.44
N PRO A 40 2.38 3.64 -22.43
CA PRO A 40 1.41 3.42 -21.34
C PRO A 40 1.00 4.70 -20.62
N VAL A 41 -0.30 4.80 -20.34
CA VAL A 41 -0.86 5.82 -19.44
C VAL A 41 -0.93 5.22 -18.05
N ILE A 42 -0.25 5.86 -17.09
CA ILE A 42 -0.16 5.35 -15.73
C ILE A 42 -1.05 6.19 -14.81
N ALA A 43 -2.02 5.54 -14.17
CA ALA A 43 -2.85 6.19 -13.17
C ALA A 43 -2.10 6.26 -11.84
N ILE A 44 -2.02 7.45 -11.26
CA ILE A 44 -1.57 7.63 -9.87
C ILE A 44 -2.86 7.68 -9.03
N VAL A 45 -3.12 6.57 -8.34
CA VAL A 45 -4.31 6.40 -7.51
C VAL A 45 -3.95 6.86 -6.11
N ASN A 46 -4.24 8.11 -5.79
CA ASN A 46 -3.86 8.71 -4.52
C ASN A 46 -5.05 8.70 -3.54
N SER A 47 -4.77 8.99 -2.29
CA SER A 47 -5.77 9.11 -1.22
C SER A 47 -5.47 10.31 -0.31
N PHE A 48 -4.85 11.36 -0.86
CA PHE A 48 -4.56 12.59 -0.14
C PHE A 48 -5.82 13.12 0.54
N SER A 49 -5.68 13.52 1.80
CA SER A 49 -6.74 14.13 2.59
C SER A 49 -6.12 14.91 3.75
N GLN A 50 -6.65 16.10 4.03
CA GLN A 50 -6.27 16.86 5.22
C GLN A 50 -7.03 16.42 6.47
N PHE A 51 -8.00 15.51 6.33
CA PHE A 51 -8.71 14.91 7.47
C PHE A 51 -7.94 13.76 8.11
N VAL A 52 -6.87 13.27 7.46
CA VAL A 52 -6.19 12.03 7.87
C VAL A 52 -4.69 12.32 8.02
N PRO A 53 -4.14 12.32 9.26
CA PRO A 53 -2.71 12.60 9.45
C PRO A 53 -1.78 11.74 8.59
N GLY A 54 -2.16 10.48 8.36
CA GLY A 54 -1.42 9.57 7.49
C GLY A 54 -1.44 9.93 6.01
N HIS A 55 -2.26 10.92 5.61
CA HIS A 55 -2.50 11.24 4.20
C HIS A 55 -2.18 12.68 3.82
N VAL A 56 -1.86 13.54 4.80
CA VAL A 56 -1.65 14.99 4.53
C VAL A 56 -0.48 15.25 3.58
N HIS A 57 0.52 14.36 3.56
CA HIS A 57 1.72 14.50 2.73
C HIS A 57 1.60 13.77 1.38
N LEU A 58 0.50 13.06 1.14
CA LEU A 58 0.39 12.20 -0.06
C LEU A 58 0.21 13.00 -1.34
N HIS A 59 -0.21 14.27 -1.28
CA HIS A 59 -0.25 15.13 -2.46
C HIS A 59 1.16 15.32 -3.04
N GLU A 60 2.11 15.69 -2.20
CA GLU A 60 3.51 15.87 -2.62
C GLU A 60 4.10 14.57 -3.13
N THR A 61 3.75 13.45 -2.47
CA THR A 61 4.15 12.11 -2.90
C THR A 61 3.63 11.82 -4.32
N GLY A 62 2.35 12.12 -4.58
CA GLY A 62 1.75 11.92 -5.91
C GLY A 62 2.44 12.75 -6.98
N GLN A 63 2.74 14.01 -6.68
CA GLN A 63 3.44 14.90 -7.62
C GLN A 63 4.88 14.43 -7.88
N TYR A 64 5.55 13.92 -6.85
CA TYR A 64 6.91 13.37 -7.01
C TYR A 64 6.88 12.11 -7.91
N ILE A 65 5.94 11.21 -7.67
CA ILE A 65 5.75 10.01 -8.50
C ILE A 65 5.45 10.40 -9.95
N LYS A 66 4.56 11.38 -10.15
CA LYS A 66 4.23 11.88 -11.49
C LYS A 66 5.48 12.33 -12.24
N LYS A 67 6.31 13.13 -11.58
CA LYS A 67 7.56 13.62 -12.16
C LYS A 67 8.44 12.44 -12.64
N ILE A 68 8.62 11.43 -11.78
CA ILE A 68 9.48 10.27 -12.11
C ILE A 68 8.93 9.49 -13.30
N ILE A 69 7.62 9.21 -13.31
CA ILE A 69 6.98 8.47 -14.41
C ILE A 69 7.13 9.25 -15.73
N GLU A 70 7.02 10.58 -15.68
CA GLU A 70 7.16 11.42 -16.88
C GLU A 70 8.62 11.50 -17.34
N GLU A 71 9.59 11.46 -16.44
CA GLU A 71 11.03 11.34 -16.78
C GLU A 71 11.32 10.01 -17.48
N GLU A 72 10.60 8.94 -17.12
CA GLU A 72 10.68 7.64 -17.80
C GLU A 72 9.95 7.65 -19.17
N GLY A 73 9.31 8.76 -19.51
CA GLY A 73 8.72 8.98 -20.83
C GLY A 73 7.25 8.54 -20.98
N CYS A 74 6.62 8.11 -19.90
CA CYS A 74 5.19 7.77 -19.88
C CYS A 74 4.36 8.99 -19.47
N PHE A 75 3.05 8.95 -19.70
CA PHE A 75 2.14 9.97 -19.16
C PHE A 75 1.53 9.46 -17.86
N ALA A 76 1.55 10.31 -16.83
CA ALA A 76 0.94 9.99 -15.54
C ALA A 76 -0.19 10.95 -15.23
N ALA A 77 -1.32 10.39 -14.79
CA ALA A 77 -2.50 11.18 -14.39
C ALA A 77 -2.92 10.78 -12.98
N GLU A 78 -2.95 11.77 -12.08
CA GLU A 78 -3.32 11.57 -10.68
C GLU A 78 -4.81 11.83 -10.45
N PHE A 79 -5.41 11.01 -9.59
CA PHE A 79 -6.73 11.27 -9.02
C PHE A 79 -6.75 10.76 -7.58
N ASN A 80 -7.69 11.28 -6.78
CA ASN A 80 -7.83 10.88 -5.38
C ASN A 80 -9.10 10.08 -5.14
N THR A 81 -9.00 9.04 -4.29
CA THR A 81 -10.17 8.45 -3.64
C THR A 81 -10.44 9.21 -2.34
N ILE A 82 -11.55 8.89 -1.69
CA ILE A 82 -11.81 9.35 -0.32
C ILE A 82 -10.90 8.61 0.67
N ALA A 83 -10.70 9.22 1.84
CA ALA A 83 -10.00 8.59 2.95
C ALA A 83 -10.68 9.02 4.25
N ILE A 84 -11.07 8.05 5.07
CA ILE A 84 -11.67 8.27 6.38
C ILE A 84 -10.63 7.89 7.43
N ASP A 85 -10.48 8.74 8.45
CA ASP A 85 -9.61 8.45 9.59
C ASP A 85 -10.40 7.71 10.65
N ASP A 86 -10.08 6.44 10.85
CA ASP A 86 -10.76 5.62 11.85
C ASP A 86 -10.53 6.14 13.28
N GLY A 87 -9.34 6.68 13.57
CA GLY A 87 -9.04 7.23 14.89
C GLY A 87 -9.94 8.43 15.23
N ILE A 88 -10.11 9.34 14.27
CA ILE A 88 -11.00 10.51 14.47
C ILE A 88 -12.47 10.07 14.52
N ALA A 89 -12.85 9.05 13.76
CA ALA A 89 -14.23 8.55 13.70
C ALA A 89 -14.60 7.65 14.89
N MET A 90 -13.61 7.16 15.64
CA MET A 90 -13.82 6.17 16.70
C MET A 90 -14.61 6.79 17.86
N GLY A 91 -15.55 6.00 18.40
CA GLY A 91 -16.35 6.40 19.56
C GLY A 91 -17.62 7.19 19.25
N HIS A 92 -17.91 7.46 17.98
CA HIS A 92 -19.14 8.15 17.58
C HIS A 92 -19.67 7.65 16.22
N GLU A 93 -20.77 8.24 15.74
CA GLU A 93 -21.49 7.80 14.55
C GLU A 93 -20.63 7.79 13.26
N GLY A 94 -19.57 8.57 13.22
CA GLY A 94 -18.63 8.62 12.08
C GLY A 94 -18.05 7.25 11.74
N MET A 95 -17.90 6.39 12.74
CA MET A 95 -17.34 5.05 12.54
C MET A 95 -18.21 4.16 11.64
N LEU A 96 -19.51 4.46 11.50
CA LEU A 96 -20.41 3.73 10.60
C LEU A 96 -20.01 3.89 9.13
N TYR A 97 -19.26 4.93 8.79
CA TYR A 97 -18.81 5.20 7.42
C TYR A 97 -17.47 4.54 7.09
N SER A 98 -16.71 4.08 8.11
CA SER A 98 -15.35 3.57 7.90
C SER A 98 -15.34 2.33 7.01
N LEU A 99 -15.91 1.19 7.47
CA LEU A 99 -15.82 -0.06 6.72
C LEU A 99 -16.49 0.03 5.33
N PRO A 100 -17.68 0.63 5.18
CA PRO A 100 -18.27 0.76 3.84
C PRO A 100 -17.43 1.57 2.85
N SER A 101 -16.58 2.49 3.34
CA SER A 101 -15.71 3.27 2.46
C SER A 101 -14.73 2.38 1.68
N ARG A 102 -14.35 1.21 2.20
CA ARG A 102 -13.46 0.26 1.50
C ARG A 102 -14.04 -0.11 0.13
N GLU A 103 -15.34 -0.44 0.09
CA GLU A 103 -16.02 -0.80 -1.18
C GLU A 103 -16.11 0.41 -2.10
N LEU A 104 -16.46 1.57 -1.55
CA LEU A 104 -16.57 2.81 -2.33
C LEU A 104 -15.21 3.20 -2.93
N ILE A 105 -14.13 3.02 -2.18
CA ILE A 105 -12.77 3.24 -2.69
C ILE A 105 -12.48 2.29 -3.85
N ALA A 106 -12.74 0.99 -3.68
CA ALA A 106 -12.52 0.01 -4.74
C ALA A 106 -13.32 0.37 -6.00
N ASP A 107 -14.58 0.72 -5.84
CA ASP A 107 -15.47 1.10 -6.94
C ASP A 107 -14.96 2.36 -7.65
N SER A 108 -14.58 3.39 -6.88
CA SER A 108 -14.11 4.67 -7.46
C SER A 108 -12.84 4.47 -8.28
N VAL A 109 -11.91 3.66 -7.81
CA VAL A 109 -10.66 3.35 -8.54
C VAL A 109 -10.99 2.61 -9.84
N GLU A 110 -11.85 1.59 -9.75
CA GLU A 110 -12.27 0.81 -10.92
C GLU A 110 -12.93 1.72 -11.97
N TYR A 111 -13.83 2.62 -11.53
CA TYR A 111 -14.50 3.57 -12.43
C TYR A 111 -13.51 4.48 -13.14
N MET A 112 -12.62 5.12 -12.37
CA MET A 112 -11.65 6.07 -12.94
C MET A 112 -10.72 5.40 -13.95
N VAL A 113 -10.15 4.25 -13.58
CA VAL A 113 -9.18 3.54 -14.41
C VAL A 113 -9.85 2.99 -15.68
N ASN A 114 -11.06 2.43 -15.55
CA ASN A 114 -11.78 1.89 -16.71
C ASN A 114 -12.30 2.98 -17.65
N ALA A 115 -12.86 4.06 -17.09
CA ALA A 115 -13.40 5.17 -17.92
C ALA A 115 -12.28 5.85 -18.75
N HIS A 116 -11.11 6.05 -18.15
CA HIS A 116 -9.99 6.73 -18.81
C HIS A 116 -9.01 5.78 -19.49
N ARG A 117 -9.27 4.47 -19.37
CA ARG A 117 -8.49 3.42 -20.05
C ARG A 117 -7.01 3.45 -19.69
N ALA A 118 -6.68 3.74 -18.42
CA ALA A 118 -5.28 3.68 -17.98
C ALA A 118 -4.71 2.27 -18.12
N ASP A 119 -3.43 2.18 -18.43
CA ASP A 119 -2.74 0.92 -18.74
C ASP A 119 -2.14 0.27 -17.50
N ALA A 120 -1.75 1.06 -16.53
CA ALA A 120 -1.15 0.58 -15.29
C ALA A 120 -1.49 1.57 -14.18
N MET A 121 -1.25 1.19 -12.92
CA MET A 121 -1.52 2.11 -11.81
C MET A 121 -0.50 1.96 -10.69
N ILE A 122 -0.20 3.10 -10.04
CA ILE A 122 0.53 3.13 -8.79
C ILE A 122 -0.43 3.67 -7.73
N CYS A 123 -0.58 2.91 -6.64
CA CYS A 123 -1.55 3.20 -5.57
C CYS A 123 -0.82 3.78 -4.38
N ILE A 124 -1.23 4.98 -3.95
CA ILE A 124 -0.66 5.67 -2.79
C ILE A 124 -1.71 5.63 -1.67
N SER A 125 -1.48 4.80 -0.67
CA SER A 125 -2.44 4.56 0.41
C SER A 125 -1.72 4.60 1.75
N ASN A 126 -2.47 4.67 2.83
CA ASN A 126 -1.83 4.58 4.15
C ASN A 126 -2.74 4.05 5.27
N CYS A 127 -4.02 4.37 5.26
CA CYS A 127 -4.90 4.05 6.38
C CYS A 127 -5.79 2.83 6.14
N ASP A 128 -6.55 2.49 7.16
CA ASP A 128 -7.22 1.21 7.43
C ASP A 128 -7.99 0.63 6.24
N LYS A 129 -8.87 1.43 5.63
CA LYS A 129 -9.81 0.93 4.59
C LYS A 129 -9.30 1.24 3.19
N ILE A 130 -8.36 2.19 3.10
CA ILE A 130 -7.86 2.68 1.80
C ILE A 130 -6.98 1.62 1.14
N THR A 131 -5.99 1.10 1.87
CA THR A 131 -5.08 0.09 1.33
C THR A 131 -5.85 -1.15 0.84
N PRO A 132 -6.75 -1.76 1.65
CA PRO A 132 -7.49 -2.92 1.11
C PRO A 132 -8.49 -2.55 0.01
N GLY A 133 -9.09 -1.35 0.02
CA GLY A 133 -9.96 -0.91 -1.08
C GLY A 133 -9.19 -0.83 -2.39
N MET A 134 -8.00 -0.24 -2.38
CA MET A 134 -7.15 -0.17 -3.57
C MET A 134 -6.66 -1.57 -4.01
N LEU A 135 -6.36 -2.48 -3.06
CA LEU A 135 -6.00 -3.87 -3.40
C LEU A 135 -7.18 -4.58 -4.10
N MET A 136 -8.40 -4.39 -3.60
CA MET A 136 -9.60 -4.95 -4.25
C MET A 136 -9.72 -4.44 -5.70
N ALA A 137 -9.54 -3.13 -5.91
CA ALA A 137 -9.57 -2.55 -7.26
C ALA A 137 -8.46 -3.13 -8.15
N ALA A 138 -7.26 -3.31 -7.61
CA ALA A 138 -6.15 -3.90 -8.37
C ALA A 138 -6.49 -5.31 -8.84
N MET A 139 -7.11 -6.11 -7.97
CA MET A 139 -7.53 -7.47 -8.33
C MET A 139 -8.64 -7.47 -9.39
N ARG A 140 -9.60 -6.54 -9.30
CA ARG A 140 -10.69 -6.42 -10.29
C ARG A 140 -10.15 -6.03 -11.66
N LEU A 141 -9.31 -5.00 -11.69
CA LEU A 141 -8.76 -4.42 -12.93
C LEU A 141 -7.74 -5.33 -13.60
N ASN A 142 -6.94 -6.01 -12.82
CA ASN A 142 -5.89 -6.94 -13.25
C ASN A 142 -4.97 -6.35 -14.34
N ILE A 143 -4.53 -5.10 -14.12
CA ILE A 143 -3.50 -4.43 -14.92
C ILE A 143 -2.26 -4.22 -14.02
N PRO A 144 -1.06 -4.01 -14.56
CA PRO A 144 0.12 -3.81 -13.71
C PRO A 144 -0.15 -2.79 -12.61
N ALA A 145 0.18 -3.15 -11.37
CA ALA A 145 -0.09 -2.32 -10.20
C ALA A 145 1.05 -2.42 -9.20
N VAL A 146 1.44 -1.27 -8.62
CA VAL A 146 2.45 -1.18 -7.56
C VAL A 146 1.86 -0.33 -6.44
N PHE A 147 2.21 -0.65 -5.20
CA PHE A 147 1.69 0.04 -4.02
C PHE A 147 2.81 0.77 -3.29
N VAL A 148 2.49 1.95 -2.80
CA VAL A 148 3.36 2.78 -1.96
C VAL A 148 2.53 3.26 -0.78
N SER A 149 3.00 2.99 0.45
CA SER A 149 2.34 3.55 1.62
C SER A 149 2.94 4.93 1.96
N GLY A 150 2.14 5.75 2.60
CA GLY A 150 2.63 7.01 3.17
C GLY A 150 3.58 6.81 4.34
N GLY A 151 3.59 5.62 4.91
CA GLY A 151 4.44 5.24 6.05
C GLY A 151 3.80 5.49 7.41
N PRO A 152 4.26 4.77 8.43
CA PRO A 152 3.85 5.04 9.82
C PRO A 152 4.44 6.35 10.33
N MET A 153 3.80 6.93 11.35
CA MET A 153 4.41 8.04 12.09
C MET A 153 5.33 7.49 13.18
N GLU A 154 6.18 8.34 13.71
CA GLU A 154 6.95 8.04 14.92
C GLU A 154 6.02 8.03 16.14
N ALA A 155 6.40 7.32 17.19
CA ALA A 155 5.76 7.45 18.49
C ALA A 155 6.16 8.77 19.16
N GLY A 156 5.24 9.38 19.88
CA GLY A 156 5.54 10.58 20.67
C GLY A 156 6.46 10.25 21.84
N VAL A 157 7.21 11.26 22.33
CA VAL A 157 8.12 11.06 23.45
C VAL A 157 7.87 12.15 24.50
N LEU A 158 7.65 11.72 25.75
CA LEU A 158 7.54 12.62 26.90
C LEU A 158 8.28 11.99 28.07
N ALA A 159 9.27 12.71 28.61
CA ALA A 159 10.08 12.26 29.75
C ALA A 159 10.65 10.84 29.54
N SER A 160 11.15 10.56 28.35
CA SER A 160 11.78 9.27 27.96
C SER A 160 10.81 8.09 27.81
N GLN A 161 9.52 8.33 27.89
CA GLN A 161 8.50 7.32 27.59
C GLN A 161 7.88 7.60 26.23
N HIS A 162 7.52 6.53 25.52
CA HIS A 162 6.86 6.63 24.22
C HIS A 162 5.35 6.56 24.42
N TYR A 163 4.65 7.33 23.62
CA TYR A 163 3.18 7.41 23.65
C TYR A 163 2.63 7.36 22.23
N ASP A 164 1.47 6.74 22.08
CA ASP A 164 0.75 6.74 20.81
C ASP A 164 -0.73 7.12 21.02
N LEU A 165 -1.51 7.05 19.96
CA LEU A 165 -2.95 7.35 19.98
C LEU A 165 -3.67 6.55 21.08
N ILE A 166 -3.34 5.27 21.21
CA ILE A 166 -4.04 4.38 22.16
C ILE A 166 -3.68 4.75 23.61
N ASP A 167 -2.42 5.14 23.85
CA ASP A 167 -2.03 5.62 25.19
C ASP A 167 -2.88 6.82 25.60
N ALA A 168 -3.06 7.79 24.68
CA ALA A 168 -3.90 8.96 24.96
C ALA A 168 -5.35 8.53 25.27
N MET A 169 -5.90 7.56 24.53
CA MET A 169 -7.26 7.07 24.76
C MET A 169 -7.38 6.32 26.08
N VAL A 170 -6.41 5.48 26.42
CA VAL A 170 -6.40 4.72 27.68
C VAL A 170 -6.27 5.68 28.87
N MET A 171 -5.36 6.65 28.76
CA MET A 171 -5.18 7.66 29.83
C MET A 171 -6.43 8.51 30.02
N ALA A 172 -7.14 8.83 28.95
CA ALA A 172 -8.40 9.59 29.04
C ALA A 172 -9.49 8.82 29.79
N ALA A 173 -9.41 7.49 29.80
CA ALA A 173 -10.36 6.63 30.50
C ALA A 173 -9.96 6.35 31.95
N ASP A 174 -8.74 6.70 32.36
CA ASP A 174 -8.20 6.42 33.71
C ASP A 174 -8.45 7.63 34.63
N PRO A 175 -9.35 7.51 35.63
CA PRO A 175 -9.64 8.63 36.53
C PRO A 175 -8.47 9.05 37.43
N SER A 176 -7.38 8.32 37.45
CA SER A 176 -6.19 8.70 38.24
C SER A 176 -5.25 9.63 37.43
N VAL A 177 -5.48 9.78 36.12
CA VAL A 177 -4.69 10.68 35.27
C VAL A 177 -5.31 12.08 35.32
N THR A 178 -4.48 13.11 35.59
CA THR A 178 -5.00 14.47 35.63
C THR A 178 -5.20 15.05 34.23
N ASP A 179 -6.09 16.04 34.12
CA ASP A 179 -6.33 16.74 32.85
C ASP A 179 -5.05 17.36 32.29
N GLU A 180 -4.18 17.86 33.17
CA GLU A 180 -2.90 18.48 32.77
C GLU A 180 -1.97 17.43 32.11
N MET A 181 -1.85 16.26 32.73
CA MET A 181 -1.02 15.18 32.18
C MET A 181 -1.61 14.68 30.85
N LEU A 182 -2.91 14.50 30.78
CA LEU A 182 -3.59 14.09 29.55
C LEU A 182 -3.33 15.12 28.43
N ALA A 183 -3.45 16.41 28.73
CA ALA A 183 -3.20 17.48 27.74
C ALA A 183 -1.75 17.49 27.24
N GLU A 184 -0.79 17.08 28.07
CA GLU A 184 0.61 16.95 27.63
C GLU A 184 0.77 15.77 26.66
N VAL A 185 0.14 14.64 26.97
CA VAL A 185 0.21 13.45 26.09
C VAL A 185 -0.51 13.72 24.75
N GLU A 186 -1.68 14.37 24.77
CA GLU A 186 -2.40 14.75 23.54
C GLU A 186 -1.53 15.53 22.55
N LYS A 187 -0.65 16.39 23.05
CA LYS A 187 0.21 17.23 22.19
C LYS A 187 1.30 16.42 21.49
N ILE A 188 1.69 15.28 22.06
CA ILE A 188 2.86 14.56 21.55
C ILE A 188 2.54 13.16 21.01
N ALA A 189 1.39 12.57 21.33
CA ALA A 189 1.08 11.18 20.97
C ALA A 189 1.10 10.91 19.46
N CYS A 190 0.82 11.96 18.65
CA CYS A 190 0.83 11.86 17.19
C CYS A 190 1.71 12.98 16.61
N PRO A 191 3.04 12.85 16.67
CA PRO A 191 3.95 13.97 16.46
C PRO A 191 4.20 14.37 15.00
N THR A 192 3.97 13.46 14.05
CA THR A 192 4.33 13.70 12.64
C THR A 192 3.20 13.26 11.70
N CYS A 193 3.38 13.49 10.39
CA CYS A 193 2.53 12.85 9.39
C CYS A 193 2.84 11.34 9.37
N GLY A 194 1.88 10.55 8.92
CA GLY A 194 2.00 9.11 8.90
C GLY A 194 0.79 8.44 9.51
N CYS A 195 0.58 7.16 9.24
CA CYS A 195 -0.46 6.42 9.96
C CYS A 195 0.04 6.05 11.36
N CYS A 196 -0.78 5.38 12.15
CA CYS A 196 -0.47 5.08 13.56
C CYS A 196 0.96 4.52 13.74
N SER A 197 1.59 4.78 14.89
CA SER A 197 2.92 4.25 15.17
C SER A 197 2.91 2.79 15.64
N GLY A 198 1.74 2.26 16.08
CA GLY A 198 1.60 0.87 16.50
C GLY A 198 1.20 -0.06 15.34
N MET A 199 1.13 -1.37 15.63
CA MET A 199 0.75 -2.40 14.65
C MET A 199 -0.78 -2.52 14.56
N PHE A 200 -1.44 -1.39 14.26
CA PHE A 200 -2.87 -1.33 14.02
C PHE A 200 -3.17 -1.68 12.56
N THR A 201 -4.43 -1.55 12.15
CA THR A 201 -4.86 -2.03 10.82
C THR A 201 -4.09 -1.38 9.67
N ALA A 202 -3.82 -0.09 9.76
CA ALA A 202 -3.10 0.65 8.70
C ALA A 202 -1.72 0.02 8.45
N ASN A 203 -0.89 -0.08 9.50
CA ASN A 203 0.45 -0.64 9.38
C ASN A 203 0.42 -2.12 9.04
N SER A 204 -0.52 -2.87 9.62
CA SER A 204 -0.70 -4.28 9.27
C SER A 204 -0.95 -4.44 7.77
N MET A 205 -1.91 -3.70 7.21
CA MET A 205 -2.21 -3.79 5.77
C MET A 205 -1.03 -3.33 4.90
N ASN A 206 -0.28 -2.31 5.33
CA ASN A 206 0.91 -1.86 4.58
C ASN A 206 2.01 -2.94 4.59
N CYS A 207 2.20 -3.64 5.70
CA CYS A 207 3.13 -4.79 5.78
C CYS A 207 2.62 -5.96 4.92
N LEU A 208 1.31 -6.23 4.97
CA LEU A 208 0.72 -7.32 4.18
C LEU A 208 0.80 -7.03 2.68
N THR A 209 0.71 -5.77 2.26
CA THR A 209 0.88 -5.38 0.86
C THR A 209 2.30 -5.71 0.38
N GLU A 210 3.29 -5.54 1.26
CA GLU A 210 4.69 -5.93 1.01
C GLU A 210 4.81 -7.48 0.92
N ALA A 211 4.21 -8.20 1.87
CA ALA A 211 4.25 -9.66 1.89
C ALA A 211 3.54 -10.29 0.70
N LEU A 212 2.41 -9.69 0.28
CA LEU A 212 1.67 -10.14 -0.92
C LEU A 212 2.48 -9.92 -2.21
N GLY A 213 3.49 -9.06 -2.18
CA GLY A 213 4.35 -8.80 -3.34
C GLY A 213 3.97 -7.58 -4.16
N PHE A 214 3.15 -6.67 -3.63
CA PHE A 214 2.69 -5.47 -4.35
C PHE A 214 3.48 -4.22 -4.00
N ALA A 215 4.33 -4.26 -2.97
CA ALA A 215 5.09 -3.09 -2.52
C ALA A 215 6.56 -3.43 -2.34
N MET A 216 7.39 -2.39 -2.37
CA MET A 216 8.83 -2.53 -2.16
C MET A 216 9.13 -2.85 -0.68
N PRO A 217 10.25 -3.56 -0.41
CA PRO A 217 10.69 -3.77 0.98
C PRO A 217 10.80 -2.47 1.76
N GLY A 218 10.30 -2.49 2.99
CA GLY A 218 10.24 -1.32 3.85
C GLY A 218 8.95 -0.52 3.74
N ASN A 219 8.08 -0.88 2.79
CA ASN A 219 6.83 -0.15 2.56
C ASN A 219 6.00 -0.01 3.83
N GLY A 220 5.88 -1.09 4.62
CA GLY A 220 5.03 -1.13 5.80
C GLY A 220 5.67 -0.60 7.08
N THR A 221 7.01 -0.53 7.14
CA THR A 221 7.69 -0.27 8.42
C THR A 221 8.55 0.99 8.44
N LEU A 222 8.99 1.49 7.28
CA LEU A 222 9.81 2.71 7.21
C LEU A 222 8.91 3.92 7.51
N VAL A 223 9.28 4.73 8.50
CA VAL A 223 8.43 5.87 8.91
C VAL A 223 8.34 6.92 7.79
N SER A 224 7.25 7.68 7.79
CA SER A 224 6.94 8.66 6.74
C SER A 224 8.02 9.73 6.55
N THR A 225 8.68 10.12 7.65
CA THR A 225 9.70 11.18 7.68
C THR A 225 11.12 10.67 7.35
N HIS A 226 11.30 9.35 7.22
CA HIS A 226 12.64 8.78 7.01
C HIS A 226 13.19 9.14 5.61
N SER A 227 14.46 9.52 5.54
CA SER A 227 15.09 9.93 4.28
C SER A 227 14.99 8.88 3.16
N ASN A 228 15.07 7.60 3.51
CA ASN A 228 14.97 6.51 2.54
C ASN A 228 13.54 6.32 1.99
N ARG A 229 12.53 6.97 2.58
CA ARG A 229 11.16 6.90 2.06
C ARG A 229 11.08 7.45 0.63
N LEU A 230 11.81 8.52 0.33
CA LEU A 230 11.85 9.08 -1.03
C LEU A 230 12.45 8.09 -2.02
N LEU A 231 13.52 7.39 -1.64
CA LEU A 231 14.15 6.39 -2.51
C LEU A 231 13.19 5.21 -2.78
N LEU A 232 12.45 4.77 -1.75
CA LEU A 232 11.45 3.72 -1.91
C LEU A 232 10.37 4.15 -2.91
N ILE A 233 9.89 5.40 -2.78
CA ILE A 233 8.86 5.97 -3.68
C ILE A 233 9.39 6.04 -5.11
N GLU A 234 10.63 6.50 -5.29
CA GLU A 234 11.27 6.60 -6.61
C GLU A 234 11.36 5.23 -7.28
N ASN A 235 11.86 4.24 -6.55
CA ASN A 235 11.99 2.87 -7.07
C ASN A 235 10.62 2.29 -7.44
N ALA A 236 9.60 2.53 -6.65
CA ALA A 236 8.23 2.07 -6.96
C ALA A 236 7.68 2.74 -8.22
N ALA A 237 7.96 4.05 -8.40
CA ALA A 237 7.52 4.78 -9.60
C ALA A 237 8.21 4.27 -10.87
N ARG A 238 9.51 3.97 -10.80
CA ARG A 238 10.23 3.34 -11.94
C ARG A 238 9.72 1.93 -12.19
N LEU A 239 9.45 1.18 -11.13
CA LEU A 239 8.97 -0.21 -11.22
C LEU A 239 7.62 -0.29 -11.94
N ILE A 240 6.66 0.62 -11.68
CA ILE A 240 5.37 0.56 -12.38
C ILE A 240 5.53 0.81 -13.88
N VAL A 241 6.43 1.71 -14.28
CA VAL A 241 6.73 1.95 -15.69
C VAL A 241 7.32 0.66 -16.30
N HIS A 242 8.32 0.09 -15.64
CA HIS A 242 8.97 -1.14 -16.09
C HIS A 242 7.94 -2.28 -16.24
N ASN A 243 7.07 -2.47 -15.24
CA ASN A 243 6.05 -3.53 -15.27
C ASN A 243 5.02 -3.31 -16.38
N ALA A 244 4.68 -2.04 -16.69
CA ALA A 244 3.81 -1.75 -17.81
C ALA A 244 4.44 -2.21 -19.12
N PHE A 245 5.72 -1.90 -19.34
CA PHE A 245 6.42 -2.35 -20.56
C PHE A 245 6.61 -3.87 -20.59
N ARG A 246 6.88 -4.52 -19.46
CA ARG A 246 6.94 -6.00 -19.40
C ARG A 246 5.61 -6.62 -19.85
N TYR A 247 4.49 -6.07 -19.34
CA TYR A 247 3.19 -6.64 -19.72
C TYR A 247 2.83 -6.32 -21.17
N TYR A 248 2.80 -5.05 -21.55
CA TYR A 248 2.34 -4.65 -22.89
C TYR A 248 3.37 -4.94 -23.98
N GLY A 249 4.64 -4.71 -23.69
CA GLY A 249 5.74 -4.90 -24.66
C GLY A 249 6.18 -6.35 -24.81
N GLU A 250 6.27 -7.07 -23.70
CA GLU A 250 6.83 -8.43 -23.70
C GLU A 250 5.78 -9.52 -23.54
N GLY A 251 4.56 -9.16 -23.15
CA GLY A 251 3.49 -10.13 -22.87
C GLY A 251 3.65 -10.86 -21.54
N ASP A 252 4.41 -10.29 -20.62
CA ASP A 252 4.69 -10.93 -19.34
C ASP A 252 3.52 -10.75 -18.36
N THR A 253 2.71 -11.77 -18.20
CA THR A 253 1.57 -11.78 -17.31
C THR A 253 1.96 -11.96 -15.84
N SER A 254 3.24 -12.25 -15.54
CA SER A 254 3.66 -12.46 -14.14
C SER A 254 3.55 -11.18 -13.29
N VAL A 255 3.53 -10.02 -13.93
CA VAL A 255 3.42 -8.70 -13.25
C VAL A 255 1.98 -8.29 -12.95
N LEU A 256 1.00 -9.10 -13.35
CA LEU A 256 -0.42 -8.78 -13.13
C LEU A 256 -0.85 -9.12 -11.70
N PRO A 257 -1.76 -8.33 -11.11
CA PRO A 257 -2.22 -8.55 -9.73
C PRO A 257 -2.71 -9.97 -9.42
N ARG A 258 -3.47 -10.60 -10.31
CA ARG A 258 -3.95 -11.96 -10.05
C ARG A 258 -2.86 -13.02 -10.20
N SER A 259 -1.75 -12.71 -10.86
CA SER A 259 -0.58 -13.60 -10.92
C SER A 259 0.27 -13.48 -9.65
N ILE A 260 0.36 -12.28 -9.10
CA ILE A 260 1.08 -11.98 -7.85
C ILE A 260 0.25 -12.47 -6.65
N GLY A 261 -1.01 -12.03 -6.56
CA GLY A 261 -1.94 -12.37 -5.48
C GLY A 261 -2.50 -13.78 -5.62
N SER A 262 -1.61 -14.76 -5.61
CA SER A 262 -1.93 -16.18 -5.69
C SER A 262 -2.30 -16.71 -4.29
N ARG A 263 -2.91 -17.90 -4.23
CA ARG A 263 -3.26 -18.51 -2.93
C ARG A 263 -2.05 -18.62 -1.98
N PRO A 264 -0.88 -19.09 -2.44
CA PRO A 264 0.30 -19.08 -1.56
C PRO A 264 0.68 -17.67 -1.08
N ALA A 265 0.51 -16.63 -1.89
CA ALA A 265 0.81 -15.25 -1.46
C ALA A 265 -0.12 -14.81 -0.32
N PHE A 266 -1.41 -15.17 -0.39
CA PHE A 266 -2.36 -14.89 0.70
C PHE A 266 -2.01 -15.66 1.97
N LEU A 267 -1.59 -16.92 1.84
CA LEU A 267 -1.15 -17.73 2.99
C LEU A 267 0.11 -17.13 3.64
N ASN A 268 1.09 -16.72 2.82
CA ASN A 268 2.31 -16.06 3.31
C ASN A 268 1.98 -14.75 4.02
N ALA A 269 1.08 -13.94 3.45
CA ALA A 269 0.69 -12.67 4.06
C ALA A 269 -0.01 -12.91 5.41
N MET A 270 -0.89 -13.90 5.48
CA MET A 270 -1.57 -14.24 6.75
C MET A 270 -0.56 -14.80 7.77
N ALA A 271 0.44 -15.57 7.34
CA ALA A 271 1.49 -16.05 8.24
C ALA A 271 2.29 -14.86 8.82
N LEU A 272 2.62 -13.87 7.97
CA LEU A 272 3.25 -12.63 8.47
C LEU A 272 2.36 -11.94 9.50
N ASP A 273 1.06 -11.80 9.18
CA ASP A 273 0.11 -11.11 10.06
C ASP A 273 0.08 -11.74 11.47
N LEU A 274 0.00 -13.05 11.51
CA LEU A 274 0.00 -13.81 12.77
C LEU A 274 1.33 -13.65 13.51
N ALA A 275 2.45 -13.72 12.79
CA ALA A 275 3.79 -13.64 13.38
C ALA A 275 4.09 -12.24 13.95
N MET A 276 3.60 -11.19 13.30
CA MET A 276 3.88 -9.81 13.72
C MET A 276 2.83 -9.26 14.70
N GLY A 277 1.80 -10.05 15.02
CA GLY A 277 0.73 -9.60 15.90
C GLY A 277 -0.12 -8.51 15.26
N GLY A 278 -0.47 -8.70 14.00
CA GLY A 278 -1.23 -7.71 13.23
C GLY A 278 -2.69 -7.60 13.68
N SER A 279 -3.37 -6.62 13.11
CA SER A 279 -4.75 -6.30 13.44
C SER A 279 -5.72 -7.40 13.01
N THR A 280 -6.71 -7.72 13.83
CA THR A 280 -7.77 -8.67 13.46
C THR A 280 -8.58 -8.19 12.24
N ASN A 281 -8.59 -6.88 11.96
CA ASN A 281 -9.26 -6.34 10.76
C ASN A 281 -8.63 -6.86 9.46
N THR A 282 -7.35 -7.24 9.48
CA THR A 282 -6.68 -7.78 8.29
C THR A 282 -7.35 -9.04 7.77
N VAL A 283 -7.92 -9.85 8.68
CA VAL A 283 -8.61 -11.08 8.29
C VAL A 283 -9.76 -10.76 7.32
N LEU A 284 -10.63 -9.80 7.71
CA LEU A 284 -11.74 -9.43 6.83
C LEU A 284 -11.28 -8.76 5.54
N HIS A 285 -10.15 -8.05 5.60
CA HIS A 285 -9.61 -7.37 4.41
C HIS A 285 -8.98 -8.37 3.44
N LEU A 286 -8.16 -9.30 3.93
CA LEU A 286 -7.55 -10.31 3.07
C LEU A 286 -8.62 -11.21 2.43
N LEU A 287 -9.67 -11.58 3.18
CA LEU A 287 -10.78 -12.35 2.62
C LEU A 287 -11.47 -11.60 1.47
N ALA A 288 -11.69 -10.29 1.65
CA ALA A 288 -12.31 -9.48 0.60
C ALA A 288 -11.40 -9.36 -0.64
N VAL A 289 -10.10 -9.10 -0.44
CA VAL A 289 -9.13 -9.00 -1.54
C VAL A 289 -9.01 -10.35 -2.28
N ALA A 290 -8.96 -11.46 -1.53
CA ALA A 290 -8.88 -12.81 -2.12
C ALA A 290 -10.11 -13.11 -2.97
N ARG A 291 -11.30 -12.69 -2.52
CA ARG A 291 -12.54 -12.84 -3.30
C ARG A 291 -12.45 -12.10 -4.64
N GLU A 292 -11.96 -10.84 -4.61
CA GLU A 292 -11.77 -10.06 -5.85
C GLU A 292 -10.71 -10.68 -6.76
N ALA A 293 -9.68 -11.29 -6.17
CA ALA A 293 -8.63 -12.00 -6.88
C ALA A 293 -9.12 -13.36 -7.45
N GLN A 294 -10.30 -13.82 -7.03
CA GLN A 294 -10.85 -15.15 -7.35
C GLN A 294 -9.98 -16.27 -6.77
N VAL A 295 -9.42 -16.05 -5.58
CA VAL A 295 -8.55 -16.99 -4.87
C VAL A 295 -9.34 -17.65 -3.75
N ASP A 296 -9.26 -18.97 -3.66
CA ASP A 296 -9.88 -19.76 -2.59
C ASP A 296 -9.04 -19.67 -1.30
N PHE A 297 -9.22 -18.56 -0.59
CA PHE A 297 -8.60 -18.28 0.71
C PHE A 297 -9.74 -18.04 1.70
N THR A 298 -9.77 -18.79 2.80
CA THR A 298 -10.93 -18.89 3.67
C THR A 298 -10.56 -18.78 5.15
N MET A 299 -11.56 -18.64 6.02
CA MET A 299 -11.37 -18.68 7.48
C MET A 299 -10.72 -19.97 7.97
N LYS A 300 -10.90 -21.10 7.23
CA LYS A 300 -10.23 -22.36 7.59
C LYS A 300 -8.72 -22.26 7.42
N ASP A 301 -8.28 -21.52 6.41
CA ASP A 301 -6.83 -21.28 6.19
C ASP A 301 -6.26 -20.45 7.33
N VAL A 302 -7.00 -19.41 7.74
CA VAL A 302 -6.60 -18.54 8.87
C VAL A 302 -6.49 -19.36 10.15
N ASP A 303 -7.52 -20.16 10.47
CA ASP A 303 -7.52 -21.03 11.67
C ASP A 303 -6.34 -22.02 11.63
N HIS A 304 -6.11 -22.63 10.46
CA HIS A 304 -5.00 -23.58 10.30
C HIS A 304 -3.65 -22.93 10.57
N LEU A 305 -3.39 -21.76 9.93
CA LEU A 305 -2.14 -21.03 10.11
C LEU A 305 -1.94 -20.55 11.54
N SER A 306 -3.03 -20.12 12.21
CA SER A 306 -2.93 -19.60 13.59
C SER A 306 -2.43 -20.64 14.60
N ARG A 307 -2.56 -21.93 14.26
CA ARG A 307 -2.07 -23.04 15.11
C ARG A 307 -0.62 -23.39 14.83
N GLN A 308 -0.05 -22.88 13.73
CA GLN A 308 1.30 -23.25 13.26
C GLN A 308 2.28 -22.11 13.40
N VAL A 309 1.82 -20.87 13.16
CA VAL A 309 2.68 -19.69 13.11
C VAL A 309 2.94 -19.17 14.53
N PRO A 310 4.20 -19.10 14.97
CA PRO A 310 4.51 -18.49 16.28
C PRO A 310 4.45 -16.97 16.20
N THR A 311 4.09 -16.31 17.30
CA THR A 311 4.21 -14.86 17.43
C THR A 311 5.69 -14.50 17.57
N LEU A 312 6.22 -13.77 16.60
CA LEU A 312 7.62 -13.36 16.58
C LEU A 312 7.82 -11.94 17.11
N CYS A 313 6.80 -11.08 16.90
CA CYS A 313 6.87 -9.67 17.32
C CYS A 313 5.75 -9.35 18.31
N LYS A 314 6.05 -8.45 19.23
CA LYS A 314 5.04 -7.79 20.05
C LYS A 314 5.27 -6.29 19.92
N VAL A 315 4.30 -5.63 19.31
CA VAL A 315 4.34 -4.20 18.97
C VAL A 315 3.11 -3.54 19.60
N ALA A 316 3.16 -2.25 19.88
CA ALA A 316 2.02 -1.51 20.42
C ALA A 316 0.74 -1.85 19.64
N PRO A 317 -0.39 -2.15 20.29
CA PRO A 317 -0.67 -2.00 21.72
C PRO A 317 -0.28 -3.19 22.59
N SER A 318 0.34 -4.23 22.05
CA SER A 318 0.69 -5.45 22.80
C SER A 318 2.02 -5.33 23.54
N SER A 319 2.76 -4.23 23.34
CA SER A 319 4.01 -3.92 24.02
C SER A 319 4.32 -2.43 23.86
N HIS A 320 5.48 -2.01 24.37
CA HIS A 320 5.97 -0.63 24.26
C HIS A 320 6.82 -0.38 22.99
N PHE A 321 7.03 -1.40 22.18
CA PHE A 321 7.73 -1.24 20.89
C PHE A 321 6.74 -0.73 19.82
N HIS A 322 7.27 0.05 18.88
CA HIS A 322 6.47 0.63 17.79
C HIS A 322 6.93 0.10 16.42
N VAL A 323 6.25 0.46 15.36
CA VAL A 323 6.56 -0.03 14.00
C VAL A 323 7.97 0.40 13.56
N GLU A 324 8.42 1.57 14.02
CA GLU A 324 9.80 2.00 13.76
C GLU A 324 10.85 1.04 14.34
N ASP A 325 10.55 0.39 15.48
CA ASP A 325 11.45 -0.62 16.05
C ASP A 325 11.48 -1.88 15.18
N VAL A 326 10.33 -2.25 14.62
CA VAL A 326 10.27 -3.36 13.66
C VAL A 326 11.17 -3.03 12.45
N ASN A 327 11.10 -1.80 11.96
CA ASN A 327 11.96 -1.36 10.85
C ASN A 327 13.45 -1.48 11.23
N ARG A 328 13.83 -1.00 12.41
CA ARG A 328 15.23 -1.10 12.90
C ARG A 328 15.70 -2.55 13.00
N ALA A 329 14.78 -3.47 13.28
CA ALA A 329 15.08 -4.92 13.39
C ALA A 329 15.10 -5.61 12.01
N GLY A 330 14.94 -4.85 10.91
CA GLY A 330 15.00 -5.38 9.55
C GLY A 330 13.65 -5.49 8.84
N GLY A 331 12.57 -5.06 9.49
CA GLY A 331 11.25 -4.92 8.87
C GLY A 331 10.60 -6.25 8.50
N VAL A 332 9.66 -6.16 7.56
CA VAL A 332 8.90 -7.31 7.08
C VAL A 332 9.83 -8.43 6.55
N ILE A 333 10.91 -8.05 5.86
CA ILE A 333 11.85 -9.02 5.28
C ILE A 333 12.44 -9.92 6.37
N SER A 334 12.83 -9.36 7.53
CA SER A 334 13.40 -10.15 8.62
C SER A 334 12.38 -11.12 9.22
N ILE A 335 11.14 -10.66 9.40
CA ILE A 335 10.08 -11.54 9.92
C ILE A 335 9.83 -12.70 8.93
N MET A 336 9.73 -12.38 7.64
CA MET A 336 9.51 -13.39 6.61
C MET A 336 10.69 -14.38 6.53
N ALA A 337 11.92 -13.91 6.72
CA ALA A 337 13.10 -14.79 6.75
C ALA A 337 13.01 -15.79 7.91
N GLU A 338 12.61 -15.35 9.10
CA GLU A 338 12.41 -16.25 10.24
C GLU A 338 11.31 -17.29 9.94
N LEU A 339 10.21 -16.85 9.31
CA LEU A 339 9.12 -17.76 8.94
C LEU A 339 9.58 -18.78 7.88
N THR A 340 10.45 -18.37 6.96
CA THR A 340 11.06 -19.30 5.98
C THR A 340 11.89 -20.36 6.71
N GLY A 341 12.67 -19.94 7.72
CA GLY A 341 13.51 -20.84 8.50
C GLY A 341 12.74 -21.95 9.22
N ILE A 342 11.46 -21.72 9.51
CA ILE A 342 10.59 -22.73 10.14
C ILE A 342 9.63 -23.38 9.14
N HIS A 343 9.86 -23.17 7.84
CA HIS A 343 9.14 -23.82 6.74
C HIS A 343 7.62 -23.56 6.71
N VAL A 344 7.21 -22.35 7.11
CA VAL A 344 5.80 -21.94 7.08
C VAL A 344 5.42 -21.30 5.74
N LEU A 345 6.41 -20.71 5.03
CA LEU A 345 6.15 -19.94 3.81
C LEU A 345 6.36 -20.73 2.52
N ASP A 346 5.59 -20.36 1.52
CA ASP A 346 5.81 -20.81 0.13
C ASP A 346 6.70 -19.78 -0.58
N GLU A 347 7.92 -20.17 -0.90
CA GLU A 347 8.93 -19.29 -1.50
C GLU A 347 8.78 -19.14 -3.02
N THR A 348 7.82 -19.85 -3.64
CA THR A 348 7.63 -19.81 -5.10
C THR A 348 6.74 -18.64 -5.55
N VAL A 349 6.24 -17.82 -4.60
CA VAL A 349 5.32 -16.71 -4.89
C VAL A 349 5.97 -15.65 -5.79
N LYS A 350 5.17 -15.02 -6.65
CA LYS A 350 5.58 -13.91 -7.52
C LYS A 350 5.42 -12.58 -6.80
N ARG A 351 6.16 -11.63 -7.25
CA ARG A 351 6.11 -10.28 -6.66
C ARG A 351 6.33 -9.21 -7.71
N UNK A 352 6.01 -8.12 -7.39
CA UNK A 352 6.15 -7.05 -8.11
C UNK A 352 7.46 -6.64 -8.32
N UNK A 353 8.12 -6.81 -7.52
CA UNK A 353 9.32 -6.60 -7.47
C UNK A 353 9.97 -7.66 -8.04
N UNK A 354 9.66 -8.21 -8.46
CA UNK A 354 10.05 -9.11 -8.90
C UNK A 354 11.02 -9.29 -9.10
N MET A 355 11.85 -9.00 -8.82
CA MET A 355 13.27 -9.10 -9.05
C MET A 355 13.96 -10.12 -8.12
N GLY A 356 13.38 -11.34 -8.04
CA GLY A 356 14.07 -12.47 -7.41
C GLY A 356 14.48 -12.27 -5.95
N LEU A 357 13.73 -11.45 -5.21
CA LEU A 357 13.99 -11.31 -3.77
C LEU A 357 13.57 -12.60 -3.09
N HIS A 358 14.54 -13.37 -2.65
CA HIS A 358 14.31 -14.48 -1.73
C HIS A 358 14.24 -13.93 -0.31
N TRP A 359 13.25 -14.38 0.45
CA TRP A 359 13.22 -14.07 1.89
C TRP A 359 14.55 -14.55 2.49
N GLY A 360 15.20 -13.75 3.30
CA GLY A 360 16.47 -14.13 3.93
C GLY A 360 17.72 -13.55 3.28
N LYS A 361 17.58 -12.80 2.18
CA LYS A 361 18.72 -12.03 1.65
C LYS A 361 18.45 -10.54 1.83
N PRO A 362 19.41 -9.78 2.37
CA PRO A 362 19.23 -8.34 2.51
C PRO A 362 19.02 -7.70 1.13
N TYR A 363 18.13 -6.74 1.07
CA TYR A 363 17.94 -5.90 -0.12
C TYR A 363 19.17 -4.98 -0.22
N ASP A 364 19.98 -5.17 -1.25
CA ASP A 364 21.22 -4.40 -1.44
C ASP A 364 21.04 -3.12 -2.26
N GLY A 365 19.82 -2.85 -2.70
CA GLY A 365 19.52 -1.64 -3.46
C GLY A 365 20.06 -1.62 -4.89
N SER A 366 20.68 -2.70 -5.35
CA SER A 366 21.36 -2.71 -6.66
C SER A 366 20.50 -3.23 -7.81
N ALA A 367 19.27 -3.66 -7.52
CA ALA A 367 18.44 -4.38 -8.50
C ALA A 367 17.30 -3.50 -9.07
N CYS A 368 17.62 -2.28 -9.53
CA CYS A 368 16.71 -1.45 -10.32
C CYS A 368 17.42 -0.92 -11.56
#